data_cdbc1a37484b085d4a1bba72bd616e37
#
_entry.id   cdbc1a37484b085d4a1bba72bd616e37
#
_cell.length_a   1.000
_cell.length_b   1.000
_cell.length_c   1.000
_cell.angle_alpha   90.00
_cell.angle_beta   90.00
_cell.angle_gamma   90.00
#
_symmetry.space_group_name_H-M   'P 1'
#
loop_
_entity.id
_entity.type
_entity.pdbx_description
1 polymer ?
#
loop_
_entity_poly.entity_id
_entity_poly.type
_entity_poly.pdbx_seq_one_letter_code
_entity_poly.pdbx_strand_id
1 'polypeptide(L)'
;MDNSIKDKEQDNDWANNLEGTPIHISQAESGAKGYYCLGCDKEMQAVKRKIAHYQSYFRHHVKDVDNSKVECVHASREYREKLAFFYFMRTKQITVPAVYKYPPKGVDGQPYLVQEKQTITAHRVDKEVTIFEDEEGNIHWNNKEKIDDRFLWIRPDAVFYDKDDKPILLLEFVVNHKPDRDKLNKLQRLGINTVQIIVPKLSETELEREISKPSKVKWTYNEIESNTEYIPVSKGNSEGVPSIDDIQKKLFEESYTCRAVQIGNLIRTINRCLESQSYRGTEQLFEQEIQRIEKATREHQSRLDEIQEGIENEIYSELGNRREEVDKGKEEFRKYCSGLEKRYNTKKNEIRAEEEHTDREIEFRHNIGESKDEINRE
;
A
#
# COMPACT_ATOMS: atom_id res chain seq x y z
N MET A 1 -29.06 -6.78 20.07
CA MET A 1 -28.32 -7.97 19.64
C MET A 1 -27.87 -7.72 18.21
N ASP A 2 -26.61 -7.66 18.05
CA ASP A 2 -25.89 -7.00 16.95
C ASP A 2 -26.11 -7.71 15.60
N ASN A 3 -26.71 -7.00 14.63
CA ASN A 3 -26.92 -7.51 13.26
C ASN A 3 -25.61 -7.83 12.54
N SER A 4 -24.48 -7.28 13.01
CA SER A 4 -23.15 -7.45 12.42
C SER A 4 -22.60 -8.88 12.52
N ILE A 5 -23.03 -9.66 13.51
CA ILE A 5 -22.57 -11.05 13.72
C ILE A 5 -23.32 -12.02 12.79
N LYS A 6 -24.61 -11.76 12.54
CA LYS A 6 -25.43 -12.61 11.64
C LYS A 6 -25.01 -12.50 10.19
N ASP A 7 -24.55 -11.33 9.76
CA ASP A 7 -24.09 -11.13 8.38
C ASP A 7 -22.75 -11.83 8.10
N LYS A 8 -21.90 -12.00 9.12
CA LYS A 8 -20.60 -12.67 8.98
C LYS A 8 -20.72 -14.20 8.82
N GLU A 9 -21.70 -14.84 9.47
CA GLU A 9 -21.93 -16.29 9.29
C GLU A 9 -22.46 -16.64 7.90
N GLN A 10 -23.14 -15.73 7.21
CA GLN A 10 -23.63 -15.97 5.84
C GLN A 10 -22.52 -16.13 4.80
N ASP A 11 -21.28 -15.83 5.18
CA ASP A 11 -20.09 -16.01 4.34
C ASP A 11 -19.51 -17.43 4.40
N ASN A 12 -19.98 -18.28 5.30
CA ASN A 12 -19.52 -19.66 5.46
C ASN A 12 -20.23 -20.59 4.46
N ASP A 13 -19.74 -20.66 3.26
CA ASP A 13 -20.26 -21.53 2.20
C ASP A 13 -19.51 -22.87 2.09
N TRP A 14 -18.42 -23.04 2.84
CA TRP A 14 -17.64 -24.26 2.94
C TRP A 14 -17.52 -24.76 4.38
N ALA A 15 -17.48 -26.08 4.56
CA ALA A 15 -17.24 -26.77 5.83
C ALA A 15 -16.54 -28.11 5.56
N ASN A 16 -15.89 -28.70 6.57
CA ASN A 16 -15.41 -30.07 6.49
C ASN A 16 -16.57 -31.04 6.74
N ASN A 17 -16.59 -32.17 6.03
CA ASN A 17 -17.46 -33.30 6.35
C ASN A 17 -16.83 -34.17 7.49
N LEU A 18 -17.47 -35.26 7.83
CA LEU A 18 -16.98 -36.23 8.86
C LEU A 18 -15.59 -36.80 8.55
N GLU A 19 -15.21 -36.84 7.27
CA GLU A 19 -13.92 -37.37 6.81
C GLU A 19 -12.82 -36.27 6.78
N GLY A 20 -13.13 -35.04 7.19
CA GLY A 20 -12.24 -33.89 7.13
C GLY A 20 -12.06 -33.32 5.71
N THR A 21 -12.90 -33.73 4.76
CA THR A 21 -12.88 -33.23 3.37
C THR A 21 -13.75 -31.98 3.25
N PRO A 22 -13.25 -30.88 2.67
CA PRO A 22 -14.05 -29.68 2.44
C PRO A 22 -15.22 -29.95 1.50
N ILE A 23 -16.42 -29.54 1.91
CA ILE A 23 -17.67 -29.66 1.17
C ILE A 23 -18.34 -28.30 1.02
N HIS A 24 -18.81 -27.98 -0.18
CA HIS A 24 -19.57 -26.76 -0.42
C HIS A 24 -21.03 -26.91 0.01
N ILE A 25 -21.64 -25.81 0.45
CA ILE A 25 -23.02 -25.80 0.94
C ILE A 25 -24.04 -26.35 -0.09
N SER A 26 -23.79 -26.23 -1.41
CA SER A 26 -24.66 -26.78 -2.43
C SER A 26 -24.80 -28.31 -2.35
N GLN A 27 -23.73 -28.99 -1.94
CA GLN A 27 -23.61 -30.45 -1.83
C GLN A 27 -24.06 -30.99 -0.47
N ALA A 28 -24.14 -30.09 0.54
CA ALA A 28 -24.53 -30.49 1.90
C ALA A 28 -26.04 -30.74 2.04
N GLU A 29 -26.42 -31.62 2.95
CA GLU A 29 -27.80 -31.79 3.41
C GLU A 29 -28.16 -30.76 4.49
N SER A 30 -29.44 -30.40 4.60
CA SER A 30 -29.88 -29.43 5.62
C SER A 30 -29.79 -30.00 7.03
N GLY A 31 -29.32 -29.17 7.96
CA GLY A 31 -29.19 -29.50 9.41
C GLY A 31 -27.77 -29.85 9.83
N ALA A 32 -27.64 -30.36 11.06
CA ALA A 32 -26.38 -30.84 11.63
C ALA A 32 -26.18 -32.32 11.19
N LYS A 33 -25.40 -32.50 10.15
CA LYS A 33 -25.15 -33.80 9.50
C LYS A 33 -23.66 -34.16 9.49
N GLY A 34 -22.93 -33.71 10.52
CA GLY A 34 -21.49 -33.94 10.63
C GLY A 34 -20.67 -33.00 9.77
N TYR A 35 -21.00 -31.72 9.84
CA TYR A 35 -20.21 -30.65 9.22
C TYR A 35 -19.40 -29.92 10.29
N TYR A 36 -18.17 -29.55 9.96
CA TYR A 36 -17.22 -28.92 10.88
C TYR A 36 -16.62 -27.65 10.29
N CYS A 37 -16.39 -26.65 11.11
CA CYS A 37 -15.83 -25.37 10.67
C CYS A 37 -14.38 -25.54 10.17
N LEU A 38 -14.05 -24.98 9.01
CA LEU A 38 -12.70 -24.99 8.47
C LEU A 38 -11.67 -24.27 9.35
N GLY A 39 -12.13 -23.35 10.22
CA GLY A 39 -11.22 -22.54 11.06
C GLY A 39 -11.10 -22.99 12.51
N CYS A 40 -12.12 -23.67 13.09
CA CYS A 40 -12.12 -24.03 14.51
C CYS A 40 -12.54 -25.47 14.79
N ASP A 41 -12.77 -26.28 13.77
CA ASP A 41 -13.18 -27.69 13.83
C ASP A 41 -14.43 -27.98 14.69
N LYS A 42 -15.21 -26.95 15.02
CA LYS A 42 -16.47 -27.13 15.75
C LYS A 42 -17.61 -27.46 14.82
N GLU A 43 -18.58 -28.23 15.35
CA GLU A 43 -19.73 -28.68 14.60
C GLU A 43 -20.56 -27.52 14.02
N MET A 44 -20.94 -27.66 12.76
CA MET A 44 -21.78 -26.73 12.02
C MET A 44 -23.08 -27.39 11.53
N GLN A 45 -24.09 -26.59 11.30
CA GLN A 45 -25.30 -27.01 10.62
C GLN A 45 -25.45 -26.28 9.29
N ALA A 46 -25.87 -27.02 8.26
CA ALA A 46 -26.17 -26.45 6.94
C ALA A 46 -27.55 -25.79 6.95
N VAL A 47 -27.62 -24.51 6.66
CA VAL A 47 -28.87 -23.73 6.53
C VAL A 47 -29.19 -23.60 5.07
N LYS A 48 -30.10 -24.44 4.58
CA LYS A 48 -30.62 -24.40 3.19
C LYS A 48 -31.77 -23.41 3.10
N ARG A 49 -31.64 -22.44 2.20
CA ARG A 49 -32.70 -21.47 1.91
C ARG A 49 -33.50 -21.91 0.69
N LYS A 50 -34.82 -21.93 0.80
CA LYS A 50 -35.73 -22.30 -0.29
C LYS A 50 -35.98 -21.17 -1.29
N ILE A 51 -35.71 -19.94 -0.89
CA ILE A 51 -35.96 -18.73 -1.68
C ILE A 51 -34.68 -18.34 -2.41
N ALA A 52 -34.76 -18.15 -3.71
CA ALA A 52 -33.62 -17.94 -4.61
C ALA A 52 -32.74 -16.71 -4.27
N HIS A 53 -33.29 -15.69 -3.59
CA HIS A 53 -32.54 -14.50 -3.21
C HIS A 53 -31.74 -14.64 -1.92
N TYR A 54 -31.93 -15.72 -1.17
CA TYR A 54 -31.22 -15.94 0.08
C TYR A 54 -30.15 -17.02 -0.09
N GLN A 55 -28.91 -16.69 0.22
CA GLN A 55 -27.80 -17.63 0.16
C GLN A 55 -27.93 -18.70 1.26
N SER A 56 -27.67 -19.96 0.90
CA SER A 56 -27.48 -21.05 1.85
C SER A 56 -26.08 -20.96 2.43
N TYR A 57 -25.90 -21.34 3.70
CA TYR A 57 -24.61 -21.21 4.40
C TYR A 57 -24.50 -22.22 5.54
N PHE A 58 -23.30 -22.40 6.07
CA PHE A 58 -23.05 -23.13 7.29
C PHE A 58 -23.02 -22.17 8.48
N ARG A 59 -23.61 -22.57 9.60
CA ARG A 59 -23.50 -21.85 10.87
C ARG A 59 -23.07 -22.79 11.98
N HIS A 60 -22.38 -22.30 13.00
CA HIS A 60 -22.04 -23.10 14.16
C HIS A 60 -23.31 -23.60 14.87
N HIS A 61 -23.29 -24.87 15.24
CA HIS A 61 -24.43 -25.51 15.93
C HIS A 61 -24.40 -25.21 17.43
N VAL A 62 -23.22 -25.04 18.02
CA VAL A 62 -23.00 -24.85 19.45
C VAL A 62 -23.13 -23.37 19.81
N LYS A 63 -23.94 -23.08 20.86
CA LYS A 63 -24.22 -21.70 21.30
C LYS A 63 -23.01 -20.96 21.88
N ASP A 64 -21.99 -21.67 22.33
CA ASP A 64 -20.82 -21.14 23.04
C ASP A 64 -19.59 -20.98 22.14
N VAL A 65 -19.78 -20.87 20.82
CA VAL A 65 -18.67 -20.57 19.93
C VAL A 65 -18.42 -19.06 19.97
N ASP A 66 -17.22 -18.69 20.36
CA ASP A 66 -16.75 -17.32 20.25
C ASP A 66 -16.57 -16.96 18.77
N ASN A 67 -17.65 -16.45 18.16
CA ASN A 67 -17.66 -16.01 16.76
C ASN A 67 -16.79 -14.77 16.50
N SER A 68 -16.18 -14.19 17.58
CA SER A 68 -15.22 -13.10 17.45
C SER A 68 -13.83 -13.57 17.01
N LYS A 69 -13.57 -14.88 17.03
CA LYS A 69 -12.30 -15.43 16.52
C LYS A 69 -12.26 -15.23 15.01
N VAL A 70 -11.32 -14.42 14.60
CA VAL A 70 -11.04 -14.05 13.20
C VAL A 70 -10.91 -15.28 12.29
N GLU A 71 -10.36 -16.37 12.80
CA GLU A 71 -10.15 -17.64 12.09
C GLU A 71 -11.45 -18.28 11.55
N CYS A 72 -12.53 -18.27 12.35
CA CYS A 72 -13.81 -18.85 11.90
C CYS A 72 -14.51 -18.02 10.81
N VAL A 73 -14.36 -16.69 10.87
CA VAL A 73 -15.05 -15.77 9.95
C VAL A 73 -14.41 -15.79 8.56
N HIS A 74 -13.12 -16.07 8.48
CA HIS A 74 -12.35 -16.02 7.24
C HIS A 74 -12.09 -17.38 6.59
N ALA A 75 -12.26 -18.47 7.31
CA ALA A 75 -11.89 -19.81 6.84
C ALA A 75 -12.46 -20.20 5.46
N SER A 76 -13.76 -19.96 5.22
CA SER A 76 -14.37 -20.21 3.90
C SER A 76 -13.84 -19.27 2.82
N ARG A 77 -13.51 -18.04 3.17
CA ARG A 77 -12.89 -17.07 2.26
C ARG A 77 -11.51 -17.53 1.82
N GLU A 78 -10.65 -17.86 2.77
CA GLU A 78 -9.30 -18.35 2.52
C GLU A 78 -9.30 -19.64 1.71
N TYR A 79 -10.29 -20.52 1.96
CA TYR A 79 -10.44 -21.74 1.18
C TYR A 79 -10.77 -21.44 -0.29
N ARG A 80 -11.67 -20.49 -0.56
CA ARG A 80 -11.99 -20.07 -1.93
C ARG A 80 -10.80 -19.40 -2.64
N GLU A 81 -10.04 -18.57 -1.94
CA GLU A 81 -8.80 -17.99 -2.47
C GLU A 81 -7.79 -19.09 -2.81
N LYS A 82 -7.67 -20.09 -1.96
CA LYS A 82 -6.82 -21.28 -2.20
C LYS A 82 -7.26 -22.07 -3.43
N LEU A 83 -8.58 -22.30 -3.61
CA LEU A 83 -9.11 -22.95 -4.80
C LEU A 83 -8.82 -22.15 -6.08
N ALA A 84 -9.01 -20.83 -6.04
CA ALA A 84 -8.70 -19.95 -7.16
C ALA A 84 -7.20 -19.99 -7.50
N PHE A 85 -6.33 -19.95 -6.51
CA PHE A 85 -4.88 -20.10 -6.71
C PHE A 85 -4.53 -21.44 -7.37
N PHE A 86 -5.04 -22.56 -6.88
CA PHE A 86 -4.78 -23.88 -7.47
C PHE A 86 -5.28 -24.00 -8.91
N TYR A 87 -6.41 -23.37 -9.23
CA TYR A 87 -6.88 -23.29 -10.60
C TYR A 87 -5.84 -22.61 -11.50
N PHE A 88 -5.36 -21.43 -11.15
CA PHE A 88 -4.37 -20.70 -11.95
C PHE A 88 -2.99 -21.36 -11.95
N MET A 89 -2.57 -22.00 -10.87
CA MET A 89 -1.33 -22.79 -10.82
C MET A 89 -1.37 -23.96 -11.80
N ARG A 90 -2.55 -24.61 -11.95
CA ARG A 90 -2.73 -25.74 -12.87
C ARG A 90 -2.87 -25.29 -14.33
N THR A 91 -3.70 -24.28 -14.57
CA THR A 91 -3.99 -23.81 -15.94
C THR A 91 -2.92 -22.90 -16.51
N LYS A 92 -2.23 -22.14 -15.66
CA LYS A 92 -1.22 -21.14 -16.02
C LYS A 92 -1.70 -20.12 -17.07
N GLN A 93 -3.00 -19.92 -17.16
CA GLN A 93 -3.64 -19.07 -18.16
C GLN A 93 -4.75 -18.22 -17.56
N ILE A 94 -4.86 -17.00 -18.03
CA ILE A 94 -5.96 -16.10 -17.71
C ILE A 94 -6.35 -15.29 -18.94
N THR A 95 -7.65 -15.17 -19.21
CA THR A 95 -8.15 -14.25 -20.22
C THR A 95 -8.49 -12.92 -19.57
N VAL A 96 -7.73 -11.89 -19.91
CA VAL A 96 -7.91 -10.53 -19.42
C VAL A 96 -8.81 -9.72 -20.34
N PRO A 97 -9.63 -8.80 -19.81
CA PRO A 97 -10.53 -7.97 -20.61
C PRO A 97 -9.75 -6.96 -21.47
N ALA A 98 -10.41 -6.44 -22.48
CA ALA A 98 -9.90 -5.35 -23.29
C ALA A 98 -9.58 -4.13 -22.44
N VAL A 99 -8.56 -3.37 -22.85
CA VAL A 99 -8.10 -2.16 -22.18
C VAL A 99 -8.59 -0.94 -22.97
N TYR A 100 -9.20 -0.01 -22.26
CA TYR A 100 -9.69 1.24 -22.83
C TYR A 100 -9.04 2.43 -22.17
N LYS A 101 -8.65 3.42 -22.96
CA LYS A 101 -8.24 4.73 -22.45
C LYS A 101 -9.45 5.63 -22.32
N TYR A 102 -9.69 6.09 -21.11
CA TYR A 102 -10.79 7.00 -20.79
C TYR A 102 -10.33 8.46 -20.84
N PRO A 103 -11.25 9.39 -21.16
CA PRO A 103 -10.93 10.81 -21.09
C PRO A 103 -10.54 11.20 -19.65
N PRO A 104 -9.62 12.15 -19.48
CA PRO A 104 -9.32 12.73 -18.17
C PRO A 104 -10.57 13.34 -17.52
N LYS A 105 -10.61 13.39 -16.19
CA LYS A 105 -11.73 14.00 -15.48
C LYS A 105 -11.99 15.44 -15.95
N GLY A 106 -13.23 15.73 -16.34
CA GLY A 106 -13.65 17.04 -16.82
C GLY A 106 -13.41 17.29 -18.32
N VAL A 107 -12.92 16.29 -19.05
CA VAL A 107 -12.79 16.34 -20.51
C VAL A 107 -13.89 15.49 -21.13
N ASP A 108 -14.71 16.11 -21.97
CA ASP A 108 -15.70 15.36 -22.77
C ASP A 108 -14.99 14.54 -23.85
N GLY A 109 -15.35 13.28 -23.93
CA GLY A 109 -14.77 12.37 -24.91
C GLY A 109 -15.31 10.96 -24.73
N GLN A 110 -15.03 10.11 -25.71
CA GLN A 110 -15.36 8.69 -25.64
C GLN A 110 -14.09 7.87 -25.36
N PRO A 111 -14.20 6.83 -24.53
CA PRO A 111 -13.10 5.90 -24.36
C PRO A 111 -12.79 5.20 -25.69
N TYR A 112 -11.52 4.99 -25.97
CA TYR A 112 -11.09 4.21 -27.12
C TYR A 112 -10.32 2.97 -26.72
N LEU A 113 -10.42 1.94 -27.56
CA LEU A 113 -9.74 0.67 -27.34
C LEU A 113 -8.23 0.85 -27.50
N VAL A 114 -7.47 0.46 -26.46
CA VAL A 114 -6.01 0.49 -26.44
C VAL A 114 -5.46 -0.92 -26.74
N GLN A 115 -6.09 -1.93 -26.15
CA GLN A 115 -5.69 -3.31 -26.31
C GLN A 115 -6.92 -4.22 -26.31
N GLU A 116 -7.00 -5.14 -27.24
CA GLU A 116 -8.05 -6.17 -27.24
C GLU A 116 -7.91 -7.13 -26.06
N LYS A 117 -9.02 -7.83 -25.75
CA LYS A 117 -8.98 -8.93 -24.80
C LYS A 117 -7.96 -9.97 -25.25
N GLN A 118 -7.17 -10.47 -24.34
CA GLN A 118 -6.14 -11.46 -24.65
C GLN A 118 -6.04 -12.54 -23.56
N THR A 119 -5.47 -13.68 -23.93
CA THR A 119 -5.13 -14.72 -22.97
C THR A 119 -3.63 -14.62 -22.65
N ILE A 120 -3.33 -14.41 -21.38
CA ILE A 120 -1.96 -14.38 -20.86
C ILE A 120 -1.63 -15.78 -20.36
N THR A 121 -0.51 -16.33 -20.82
CA THR A 121 0.00 -17.64 -20.40
C THR A 121 1.28 -17.45 -19.61
N ALA A 122 1.32 -18.00 -18.41
CA ALA A 122 2.49 -18.00 -17.56
C ALA A 122 3.35 -19.24 -17.78
N HIS A 123 4.66 -19.11 -17.62
CA HIS A 123 5.56 -20.26 -17.50
C HIS A 123 5.45 -20.86 -16.09
N ARG A 124 5.43 -20.02 -15.07
CA ARG A 124 5.33 -20.36 -13.64
C ARG A 124 4.33 -19.47 -12.93
N VAL A 125 3.70 -20.02 -11.89
CA VAL A 125 2.76 -19.28 -11.01
C VAL A 125 3.16 -19.53 -9.57
N ASP A 126 3.40 -18.48 -8.80
CA ASP A 126 3.72 -18.55 -7.38
C ASP A 126 2.70 -17.78 -6.54
N LYS A 127 2.55 -18.23 -5.27
CA LYS A 127 1.66 -17.64 -4.29
C LYS A 127 2.40 -16.66 -3.38
N GLU A 128 1.76 -15.52 -3.08
CA GLU A 128 2.19 -14.61 -2.01
C GLU A 128 3.67 -14.18 -2.07
N VAL A 129 4.19 -13.99 -3.27
CA VAL A 129 5.54 -13.50 -3.47
C VAL A 129 5.63 -12.03 -3.06
N THR A 130 6.65 -11.66 -2.31
CA THR A 130 6.88 -10.27 -1.97
C THR A 130 7.60 -9.56 -3.10
N ILE A 131 6.99 -8.48 -3.60
CA ILE A 131 7.56 -7.60 -4.61
C ILE A 131 7.89 -6.28 -3.93
N PHE A 132 9.10 -5.78 -4.11
CA PHE A 132 9.56 -4.57 -3.43
C PHE A 132 10.51 -3.76 -4.31
N GLU A 133 10.60 -2.46 -4.00
CA GLU A 133 11.51 -1.51 -4.62
C GLU A 133 12.76 -1.37 -3.73
N ASP A 134 13.96 -1.34 -4.29
CA ASP A 134 15.20 -1.05 -3.56
C ASP A 134 15.52 0.45 -3.48
N GLU A 135 16.65 0.82 -2.89
CA GLU A 135 17.08 2.22 -2.72
C GLU A 135 17.31 2.93 -4.07
N GLU A 136 17.67 2.19 -5.10
CA GLU A 136 17.89 2.68 -6.46
C GLU A 136 16.60 2.74 -7.30
N GLY A 137 15.47 2.25 -6.76
CA GLY A 137 14.18 2.18 -7.46
C GLY A 137 14.02 0.96 -8.36
N ASN A 138 14.88 -0.05 -8.24
CA ASN A 138 14.72 -1.30 -8.98
C ASN A 138 13.72 -2.21 -8.27
N ILE A 139 12.95 -2.94 -9.07
CA ILE A 139 11.92 -3.84 -8.57
C ILE A 139 12.48 -5.25 -8.43
N HIS A 140 12.36 -5.79 -7.23
CA HIS A 140 12.77 -7.13 -6.88
C HIS A 140 11.57 -7.97 -6.46
N TRP A 141 11.68 -9.30 -6.61
CA TRP A 141 10.69 -10.27 -6.18
C TRP A 141 11.35 -11.48 -5.54
N ASN A 142 10.92 -11.82 -4.33
CA ASN A 142 11.39 -13.01 -3.62
C ASN A 142 10.47 -13.33 -2.43
N ASN A 143 10.75 -14.44 -1.76
CA ASN A 143 10.04 -14.89 -0.57
C ASN A 143 10.70 -14.41 0.73
N LYS A 144 11.37 -13.27 0.77
CA LYS A 144 11.96 -12.73 2.01
C LYS A 144 10.87 -12.37 3.00
N GLU A 145 11.01 -12.85 4.23
CA GLU A 145 10.04 -12.64 5.30
C GLU A 145 10.07 -11.23 5.91
N LYS A 146 11.18 -10.50 5.76
CA LYS A 146 11.32 -9.13 6.29
C LYS A 146 11.91 -8.20 5.25
N ILE A 147 11.13 -7.23 4.85
CA ILE A 147 11.55 -6.07 4.07
C ILE A 147 11.47 -4.86 5.00
N ASP A 148 12.42 -3.95 4.87
CA ASP A 148 12.41 -2.70 5.60
C ASP A 148 11.18 -1.87 5.18
N ASP A 149 10.36 -1.44 6.15
CA ASP A 149 9.13 -0.68 5.92
C ASP A 149 9.35 0.68 5.22
N ARG A 150 10.62 1.11 5.11
CA ARG A 150 10.99 2.31 4.32
C ARG A 150 10.81 2.11 2.83
N PHE A 151 10.81 0.85 2.35
CA PHE A 151 10.68 0.53 0.94
C PHE A 151 9.23 0.19 0.59
N LEU A 152 8.87 0.53 -0.63
CA LEU A 152 7.57 0.13 -1.15
C LEU A 152 7.57 -1.38 -1.39
N TRP A 153 6.65 -2.07 -0.74
CA TRP A 153 6.47 -3.49 -0.96
C TRP A 153 4.99 -3.88 -1.01
N ILE A 154 4.71 -4.96 -1.73
CA ILE A 154 3.40 -5.59 -1.82
C ILE A 154 3.54 -7.11 -1.82
N ARG A 155 2.45 -7.79 -1.48
CA ARG A 155 2.31 -9.23 -1.61
C ARG A 155 1.00 -9.52 -2.32
N PRO A 156 1.01 -9.73 -3.65
CA PRO A 156 -0.16 -10.16 -4.39
C PRO A 156 -0.52 -11.61 -4.07
N ASP A 157 -1.78 -11.98 -4.27
CA ASP A 157 -2.26 -13.34 -3.97
C ASP A 157 -1.60 -14.38 -4.90
N ALA A 158 -1.32 -14.02 -6.17
CA ALA A 158 -0.53 -14.83 -7.08
C ALA A 158 0.24 -13.98 -8.08
N VAL A 159 1.35 -14.52 -8.57
CA VAL A 159 2.23 -13.90 -9.57
C VAL A 159 2.43 -14.84 -10.75
N PHE A 160 2.19 -14.35 -11.95
CA PHE A 160 2.50 -15.01 -13.21
C PHE A 160 3.87 -14.58 -13.69
N TYR A 161 4.71 -15.55 -14.04
CA TYR A 161 6.07 -15.34 -14.56
C TYR A 161 6.20 -15.80 -16.01
N ASP A 162 7.05 -15.13 -16.75
CA ASP A 162 7.50 -15.57 -18.06
C ASP A 162 8.58 -16.67 -17.95
N LYS A 163 9.21 -17.00 -19.10
CA LYS A 163 10.28 -18.00 -19.19
C LYS A 163 11.59 -17.54 -18.54
N ASP A 164 11.79 -16.25 -18.39
CA ASP A 164 12.97 -15.61 -17.80
C ASP A 164 12.77 -15.30 -16.31
N ASP A 165 11.76 -15.93 -15.70
CA ASP A 165 11.35 -15.71 -14.29
C ASP A 165 10.99 -14.25 -13.95
N LYS A 166 10.59 -13.45 -14.93
CA LYS A 166 10.15 -12.08 -14.74
C LYS A 166 8.64 -12.05 -14.47
N PRO A 167 8.17 -11.30 -13.46
CA PRO A 167 6.73 -11.10 -13.22
C PRO A 167 6.09 -10.37 -14.41
N ILE A 168 5.05 -10.99 -15.01
CA ILE A 168 4.32 -10.42 -16.14
C ILE A 168 2.90 -9.98 -15.77
N LEU A 169 2.33 -10.59 -14.72
CA LEU A 169 0.98 -10.25 -14.26
C LEU A 169 0.82 -10.59 -12.78
N LEU A 170 0.27 -9.66 -12.02
CA LEU A 170 -0.11 -9.85 -10.63
C LEU A 170 -1.61 -10.14 -10.55
N LEU A 171 -1.99 -11.12 -9.75
CA LEU A 171 -3.37 -11.53 -9.54
C LEU A 171 -3.79 -11.20 -8.10
N GLU A 172 -4.93 -10.52 -7.96
CA GLU A 172 -5.58 -10.19 -6.69
C GLU A 172 -6.95 -10.87 -6.64
N PHE A 173 -7.18 -11.73 -5.66
CA PHE A 173 -8.44 -12.43 -5.50
C PHE A 173 -9.42 -11.61 -4.66
N VAL A 174 -10.53 -11.21 -5.26
CA VAL A 174 -11.58 -10.44 -4.58
C VAL A 174 -12.71 -11.38 -4.18
N VAL A 175 -12.71 -11.79 -2.92
CA VAL A 175 -13.78 -12.63 -2.35
C VAL A 175 -14.89 -11.78 -1.76
N ASN A 176 -14.56 -10.83 -0.86
CA ASN A 176 -15.53 -9.95 -0.21
C ASN A 176 -15.11 -8.48 -0.21
N HIS A 177 -13.83 -8.19 -0.20
CA HIS A 177 -13.30 -6.83 -0.11
C HIS A 177 -12.44 -6.51 -1.31
N LYS A 178 -12.62 -5.31 -1.85
CA LYS A 178 -11.71 -4.76 -2.86
C LYS A 178 -10.39 -4.35 -2.19
N PRO A 179 -9.26 -4.38 -2.91
CA PRO A 179 -8.02 -3.81 -2.43
C PRO A 179 -8.23 -2.37 -1.97
N ASP A 180 -7.58 -1.98 -0.88
CA ASP A 180 -7.63 -0.62 -0.38
C ASP A 180 -6.88 0.35 -1.32
N ARG A 181 -7.02 1.64 -1.04
CA ARG A 181 -6.44 2.69 -1.87
C ARG A 181 -4.91 2.68 -1.83
N ASP A 182 -4.34 2.33 -0.69
CA ASP A 182 -2.88 2.26 -0.51
C ASP A 182 -2.28 1.12 -1.34
N LYS A 183 -2.90 -0.05 -1.31
CA LYS A 183 -2.48 -1.19 -2.14
C LYS A 183 -2.58 -0.86 -3.62
N LEU A 184 -3.65 -0.18 -4.06
CA LEU A 184 -3.80 0.27 -5.45
C LEU A 184 -2.69 1.24 -5.87
N ASN A 185 -2.37 2.22 -5.03
CA ASN A 185 -1.30 3.18 -5.30
C ASN A 185 0.07 2.49 -5.40
N LYS A 186 0.34 1.53 -4.51
CA LYS A 186 1.57 0.73 -4.54
C LYS A 186 1.69 -0.10 -5.82
N LEU A 187 0.60 -0.75 -6.24
CA LEU A 187 0.53 -1.53 -7.48
C LEU A 187 0.81 -0.65 -8.71
N GLN A 188 0.21 0.54 -8.76
CA GLN A 188 0.44 1.50 -9.84
C GLN A 188 1.90 1.98 -9.87
N ARG A 189 2.51 2.23 -8.72
CA ARG A 189 3.90 2.68 -8.64
C ARG A 189 4.89 1.60 -9.08
N LEU A 190 4.64 0.35 -8.73
CA LEU A 190 5.48 -0.79 -9.17
C LEU A 190 5.46 -1.00 -10.69
N GLY A 191 4.44 -0.49 -11.39
CA GLY A 191 4.37 -0.55 -12.86
C GLY A 191 4.18 -1.95 -13.44
N ILE A 192 3.79 -2.95 -12.64
CA ILE A 192 3.55 -4.31 -13.09
C ILE A 192 2.05 -4.50 -13.37
N ASN A 193 1.72 -5.03 -14.54
CA ASN A 193 0.35 -5.37 -14.91
C ASN A 193 -0.36 -6.14 -13.80
N THR A 194 -1.52 -5.66 -13.38
CA THR A 194 -2.25 -6.22 -12.24
C THR A 194 -3.74 -6.32 -12.52
N VAL A 195 -4.31 -7.47 -12.22
CA VAL A 195 -5.75 -7.72 -12.35
C VAL A 195 -6.37 -8.17 -11.03
N GLN A 196 -7.62 -7.77 -10.82
CA GLN A 196 -8.50 -8.31 -9.79
C GLN A 196 -9.37 -9.39 -10.38
N ILE A 197 -9.52 -10.49 -9.67
CA ILE A 197 -10.35 -11.63 -10.07
C ILE A 197 -11.44 -11.82 -9.03
N ILE A 198 -12.68 -11.64 -9.44
CA ILE A 198 -13.84 -11.85 -8.56
C ILE A 198 -14.04 -13.36 -8.37
N VAL A 199 -13.84 -13.82 -7.14
CA VAL A 199 -14.00 -15.23 -6.75
C VAL A 199 -15.40 -15.41 -6.16
N PRO A 200 -16.35 -16.01 -6.90
CA PRO A 200 -17.72 -16.17 -6.44
C PRO A 200 -17.85 -17.25 -5.36
N LYS A 201 -18.97 -17.21 -4.63
CA LYS A 201 -19.36 -18.23 -3.64
C LYS A 201 -20.03 -19.41 -4.34
N LEU A 202 -19.22 -20.32 -4.87
CA LEU A 202 -19.68 -21.46 -5.68
C LEU A 202 -18.93 -22.73 -5.27
N SER A 203 -19.45 -23.89 -5.69
CA SER A 203 -18.73 -25.15 -5.59
C SER A 203 -17.47 -25.13 -6.45
N GLU A 204 -16.49 -26.00 -6.17
CA GLU A 204 -15.20 -26.01 -6.85
C GLU A 204 -15.33 -26.03 -8.38
N THR A 205 -16.14 -26.96 -8.91
CA THR A 205 -16.35 -27.12 -10.37
C THR A 205 -17.03 -25.90 -11.01
N GLU A 206 -17.97 -25.27 -10.31
CA GLU A 206 -18.64 -24.05 -10.78
C GLU A 206 -17.71 -22.85 -10.67
N LEU A 207 -16.92 -22.78 -9.60
CA LEU A 207 -15.94 -21.71 -9.38
C LEU A 207 -14.90 -21.69 -10.50
N GLU A 208 -14.31 -22.83 -10.85
CA GLU A 208 -13.34 -22.94 -11.95
C GLU A 208 -13.90 -22.46 -13.28
N ARG A 209 -15.14 -22.83 -13.57
CA ARG A 209 -15.84 -22.38 -14.79
C ARG A 209 -16.13 -20.88 -14.80
N GLU A 210 -16.41 -20.30 -13.64
CA GLU A 210 -16.74 -18.87 -13.52
C GLU A 210 -15.50 -17.97 -13.51
N ILE A 211 -14.43 -18.34 -12.78
CA ILE A 211 -13.21 -17.52 -12.70
C ILE A 211 -12.41 -17.49 -14.01
N SER A 212 -12.65 -18.44 -14.91
CA SER A 212 -12.06 -18.43 -16.25
C SER A 212 -12.68 -17.37 -17.18
N LYS A 213 -13.85 -16.82 -16.81
CA LYS A 213 -14.55 -15.84 -17.65
C LYS A 213 -13.91 -14.44 -17.55
N PRO A 214 -13.68 -13.75 -18.68
CA PRO A 214 -13.13 -12.39 -18.67
C PRO A 214 -14.01 -11.39 -17.90
N SER A 215 -15.31 -11.65 -17.76
CA SER A 215 -16.24 -10.81 -16.98
C SER A 215 -15.99 -10.81 -15.47
N LYS A 216 -15.21 -11.77 -14.97
CA LYS A 216 -14.77 -11.85 -13.57
C LYS A 216 -13.42 -11.20 -13.33
N VAL A 217 -12.73 -10.78 -14.38
CA VAL A 217 -11.40 -10.17 -14.34
C VAL A 217 -11.52 -8.67 -14.60
N LYS A 218 -10.84 -7.87 -13.80
CA LYS A 218 -10.80 -6.41 -13.95
C LYS A 218 -9.36 -5.93 -13.81
N TRP A 219 -8.93 -5.05 -14.71
CA TRP A 219 -7.65 -4.37 -14.58
C TRP A 219 -7.63 -3.46 -13.34
N THR A 220 -6.57 -3.59 -12.56
CA THR A 220 -6.21 -2.67 -11.48
C THR A 220 -5.16 -1.69 -11.96
N TYR A 221 -4.19 -2.20 -12.72
CA TYR A 221 -3.15 -1.46 -13.40
C TYR A 221 -2.83 -2.15 -14.73
N ASN A 222 -2.70 -1.38 -15.78
CA ASN A 222 -2.22 -1.82 -17.08
C ASN A 222 -1.19 -0.82 -17.58
N GLU A 223 0.02 -1.32 -17.90
CA GLU A 223 1.14 -0.51 -18.32
C GLU A 223 0.86 0.25 -19.63
N ILE A 224 0.22 -0.41 -20.60
CA ILE A 224 -0.10 0.20 -21.88
C ILE A 224 -1.13 1.32 -21.70
N GLU A 225 -2.17 1.12 -20.89
CA GLU A 225 -3.14 2.17 -20.55
C GLU A 225 -2.45 3.36 -19.88
N SER A 226 -1.56 3.08 -18.93
CA SER A 226 -0.84 4.11 -18.16
C SER A 226 0.03 4.98 -19.08
N ASN A 227 0.74 4.35 -20.02
CA ASN A 227 1.66 5.02 -20.94
C ASN A 227 0.97 5.62 -22.18
N THR A 228 -0.32 5.33 -22.39
CA THR A 228 -1.08 5.87 -23.53
C THR A 228 -1.65 7.23 -23.14
N GLU A 229 -1.35 8.27 -23.92
CA GLU A 229 -1.99 9.57 -23.77
C GLU A 229 -3.39 9.55 -24.37
N TYR A 230 -4.34 10.20 -23.69
CA TYR A 230 -5.68 10.37 -24.23
C TYR A 230 -5.69 11.45 -25.31
N ILE A 231 -5.99 11.05 -26.54
CA ILE A 231 -6.16 11.97 -27.66
C ILE A 231 -7.67 12.18 -27.87
N PRO A 232 -8.19 13.42 -27.70
CA PRO A 232 -9.59 13.69 -27.98
C PRO A 232 -9.88 13.43 -29.45
N VAL A 233 -10.71 12.42 -29.73
CA VAL A 233 -11.20 12.20 -31.09
C VAL A 233 -12.29 13.25 -31.33
N SER A 234 -11.97 14.27 -32.14
CA SER A 234 -12.97 15.20 -32.59
C SER A 234 -14.04 14.45 -33.40
N LYS A 235 -15.30 14.81 -33.20
CA LYS A 235 -16.43 14.35 -34.03
C LYS A 235 -16.33 14.93 -35.45
N GLY A 236 -15.30 14.55 -36.19
CA GLY A 236 -15.06 15.01 -37.53
C GLY A 236 -15.01 13.84 -38.49
N ASN A 237 -15.90 13.87 -39.47
CA ASN A 237 -15.93 13.11 -40.71
C ASN A 237 -15.06 11.86 -40.78
N SER A 238 -15.70 10.70 -40.67
CA SER A 238 -15.15 9.40 -41.01
C SER A 238 -15.03 9.20 -42.53
N GLU A 239 -14.38 10.11 -43.23
CA GLU A 239 -13.97 9.89 -44.61
C GLU A 239 -12.77 8.95 -44.62
N GLY A 240 -13.03 7.65 -44.92
CA GLY A 240 -11.97 6.65 -45.10
C GLY A 240 -12.18 5.30 -44.42
N VAL A 241 -13.28 5.11 -43.69
CA VAL A 241 -13.62 3.76 -43.17
C VAL A 241 -14.38 2.99 -44.25
N PRO A 242 -13.92 1.78 -44.67
CA PRO A 242 -14.67 0.98 -45.62
C PRO A 242 -16.09 0.72 -45.12
N SER A 243 -17.08 0.93 -45.99
CA SER A 243 -18.49 0.72 -45.65
C SER A 243 -18.74 -0.72 -45.20
N ILE A 244 -19.27 -0.88 -43.99
CA ILE A 244 -19.80 -2.15 -43.51
C ILE A 244 -20.85 -2.59 -44.51
N ASP A 245 -20.80 -3.87 -44.95
CA ASP A 245 -21.82 -4.50 -45.80
C ASP A 245 -23.21 -4.11 -45.29
N ASP A 246 -24.12 -3.74 -46.21
CA ASP A 246 -25.45 -3.27 -45.88
C ASP A 246 -26.24 -4.27 -45.04
N ILE A 247 -25.96 -5.57 -45.15
CA ILE A 247 -26.58 -6.62 -44.34
C ILE A 247 -26.04 -6.56 -42.89
N GLN A 248 -24.72 -6.39 -42.73
CA GLN A 248 -24.10 -6.21 -41.39
C GLN A 248 -24.55 -4.92 -40.76
N LYS A 249 -24.67 -3.84 -41.56
CA LYS A 249 -25.19 -2.56 -41.12
C LYS A 249 -26.61 -2.65 -40.62
N LYS A 250 -27.50 -3.38 -41.34
CA LYS A 250 -28.89 -3.59 -40.96
C LYS A 250 -29.02 -4.40 -39.68
N LEU A 251 -28.26 -5.50 -39.55
CA LEU A 251 -28.18 -6.28 -38.31
C LEU A 251 -27.62 -5.48 -37.13
N PHE A 252 -26.66 -4.62 -37.41
CA PHE A 252 -26.05 -3.74 -36.37
C PHE A 252 -27.03 -2.63 -35.95
N GLU A 253 -27.76 -2.02 -36.89
CA GLU A 253 -28.76 -0.99 -36.63
C GLU A 253 -29.98 -1.53 -35.89
N GLU A 254 -30.50 -2.71 -36.25
CA GLU A 254 -31.60 -3.40 -35.51
C GLU A 254 -31.15 -3.75 -34.07
N SER A 255 -29.98 -4.33 -33.91
CA SER A 255 -29.40 -4.59 -32.59
C SER A 255 -29.15 -3.31 -31.80
N TYR A 256 -28.69 -2.25 -32.48
CA TYR A 256 -28.44 -0.93 -31.89
C TYR A 256 -29.74 -0.25 -31.44
N THR A 257 -30.81 -0.31 -32.25
CA THR A 257 -32.11 0.30 -31.93
C THR A 257 -32.71 -0.36 -30.69
N CYS A 258 -32.67 -1.69 -30.63
CA CYS A 258 -33.18 -2.43 -29.48
C CYS A 258 -32.37 -2.12 -28.21
N ARG A 259 -31.04 -2.07 -28.30
CA ARG A 259 -30.15 -1.68 -27.20
C ARG A 259 -30.36 -0.22 -26.80
N ALA A 260 -30.52 0.69 -27.75
CA ALA A 260 -30.76 2.11 -27.48
C ALA A 260 -32.07 2.32 -26.70
N VAL A 261 -33.16 1.56 -27.04
CA VAL A 261 -34.41 1.61 -26.27
C VAL A 261 -34.21 1.07 -24.85
N GLN A 262 -33.48 -0.02 -24.68
CA GLN A 262 -33.18 -0.58 -23.34
C GLN A 262 -32.33 0.39 -22.53
N ILE A 263 -31.27 0.97 -23.11
CA ILE A 263 -30.42 1.99 -22.48
C ILE A 263 -31.25 3.23 -22.14
N GLY A 264 -32.10 3.70 -23.05
CA GLY A 264 -32.99 4.83 -22.81
C GLY A 264 -33.98 4.58 -21.65
N ASN A 265 -34.51 3.37 -21.52
CA ASN A 265 -35.35 2.99 -20.41
C ASN A 265 -34.55 2.94 -19.07
N LEU A 266 -33.36 2.40 -19.13
CA LEU A 266 -32.46 2.34 -17.96
C LEU A 266 -32.06 3.77 -17.49
N ILE A 267 -31.69 4.63 -18.42
CA ILE A 267 -31.35 6.04 -18.15
C ILE A 267 -32.54 6.76 -17.51
N ARG A 268 -33.76 6.59 -18.06
CA ARG A 268 -34.96 7.20 -17.48
C ARG A 268 -35.24 6.68 -16.07
N THR A 269 -35.01 5.41 -15.81
CA THR A 269 -35.17 4.82 -14.48
C THR A 269 -34.13 5.34 -13.51
N ILE A 270 -32.87 5.44 -13.92
CA ILE A 270 -31.79 6.00 -13.12
C ILE A 270 -32.08 7.49 -12.80
N ASN A 271 -32.45 8.28 -13.81
CA ASN A 271 -32.78 9.69 -13.59
C ASN A 271 -33.93 9.87 -12.60
N ARG A 272 -34.98 9.05 -12.72
CA ARG A 272 -36.09 9.06 -11.78
C ARG A 272 -35.66 8.70 -10.34
N CYS A 273 -34.75 7.76 -10.19
CA CYS A 273 -34.17 7.42 -8.88
C CYS A 273 -33.32 8.58 -8.33
N LEU A 274 -32.48 9.18 -9.17
CA LEU A 274 -31.64 10.33 -8.78
C LEU A 274 -32.46 11.58 -8.42
N GLU A 275 -33.60 11.79 -9.09
CA GLU A 275 -34.54 12.87 -8.81
C GLU A 275 -35.45 12.60 -7.61
N SER A 276 -35.45 11.37 -7.08
CA SER A 276 -36.29 11.01 -5.95
C SER A 276 -35.92 11.82 -4.69
N GLN A 277 -36.92 12.18 -3.90
CA GLN A 277 -36.72 12.95 -2.66
C GLN A 277 -35.83 12.19 -1.67
N SER A 278 -35.88 10.86 -1.66
CA SER A 278 -35.05 10.00 -0.83
C SER A 278 -33.57 10.09 -1.24
N TYR A 279 -33.27 10.07 -2.54
CA TYR A 279 -31.88 10.17 -3.04
C TYR A 279 -31.30 11.56 -2.73
N ARG A 280 -32.04 12.63 -3.06
CA ARG A 280 -31.61 14.02 -2.77
C ARG A 280 -31.41 14.28 -1.28
N GLY A 281 -32.26 13.70 -0.43
CA GLY A 281 -32.09 13.80 1.02
C GLY A 281 -30.81 13.11 1.49
N THR A 282 -30.48 11.95 0.93
CA THR A 282 -29.25 11.21 1.23
C THR A 282 -28.03 11.97 0.72
N GLU A 283 -28.08 12.52 -0.49
CA GLU A 283 -27.03 13.34 -1.08
C GLU A 283 -26.71 14.57 -0.20
N GLN A 284 -27.74 15.28 0.26
CA GLN A 284 -27.56 16.40 1.19
C GLN A 284 -26.92 16.00 2.51
N LEU A 285 -27.29 14.84 3.06
CA LEU A 285 -26.66 14.32 4.28
C LEU A 285 -25.16 13.99 4.05
N PHE A 286 -24.81 13.43 2.91
CA PHE A 286 -23.42 13.19 2.55
C PHE A 286 -22.63 14.49 2.36
N GLU A 287 -23.21 15.49 1.70
CA GLU A 287 -22.57 16.79 1.54
C GLU A 287 -22.32 17.48 2.90
N GLN A 288 -23.31 17.44 3.80
CA GLN A 288 -23.15 17.97 5.15
C GLN A 288 -22.04 17.26 5.92
N GLU A 289 -21.96 15.93 5.80
CA GLU A 289 -20.93 15.15 6.48
C GLU A 289 -19.53 15.40 5.90
N ILE A 290 -19.42 15.55 4.57
CA ILE A 290 -18.17 15.94 3.92
C ILE A 290 -17.71 17.31 4.44
N GLN A 291 -18.60 18.30 4.49
CA GLN A 291 -18.27 19.63 5.02
C GLN A 291 -17.85 19.58 6.49
N ARG A 292 -18.48 18.72 7.30
CA ARG A 292 -18.12 18.51 8.71
C ARG A 292 -16.72 17.93 8.83
N ILE A 293 -16.39 16.92 8.02
CA ILE A 293 -15.07 16.28 8.00
C ILE A 293 -14.00 17.26 7.51
N GLU A 294 -14.27 18.02 6.46
CA GLU A 294 -13.32 19.02 5.95
C GLU A 294 -13.03 20.13 6.96
N LYS A 295 -14.06 20.56 7.71
CA LYS A 295 -13.88 21.53 8.79
C LYS A 295 -13.03 20.95 9.91
N ALA A 296 -13.35 19.73 10.38
CA ALA A 296 -12.58 19.07 11.43
C ALA A 296 -11.11 18.83 10.99
N THR A 297 -10.89 18.47 9.74
CA THR A 297 -9.55 18.29 9.18
C THR A 297 -8.75 19.59 9.21
N ARG A 298 -9.35 20.70 8.81
CA ARG A 298 -8.70 22.02 8.88
C ARG A 298 -8.37 22.43 10.31
N GLU A 299 -9.29 22.21 11.25
CA GLU A 299 -9.06 22.51 12.68
C GLU A 299 -7.93 21.65 13.26
N HIS A 300 -7.86 20.38 12.87
CA HIS A 300 -6.77 19.50 13.28
C HIS A 300 -5.43 19.92 12.68
N GLN A 301 -5.41 20.30 11.40
CA GLN A 301 -4.19 20.80 10.77
C GLN A 301 -3.66 22.05 11.47
N SER A 302 -4.56 23.02 11.73
CA SER A 302 -4.17 24.24 12.46
C SER A 302 -3.57 23.93 13.83
N ARG A 303 -4.14 22.97 14.58
CA ARG A 303 -3.58 22.56 15.87
C ARG A 303 -2.20 21.89 15.73
N LEU A 304 -2.01 21.09 14.68
CA LEU A 304 -0.70 20.48 14.42
C LEU A 304 0.35 21.55 14.10
N ASP A 305 -0.01 22.53 13.29
CA ASP A 305 0.88 23.63 12.93
C ASP A 305 1.24 24.46 14.18
N GLU A 306 0.28 24.76 15.09
CA GLU A 306 0.53 25.43 16.37
C GLU A 306 1.47 24.62 17.28
N ILE A 307 1.28 23.29 17.35
CA ILE A 307 2.15 22.41 18.14
C ILE A 307 3.53 22.37 17.55
N GLN A 308 3.66 22.25 16.22
CA GLN A 308 4.94 22.25 15.53
C GLN A 308 5.70 23.55 15.78
N GLU A 309 5.04 24.71 15.62
CA GLU A 309 5.64 26.02 15.91
C GLU A 309 6.06 26.14 17.38
N GLY A 310 5.26 25.62 18.30
CA GLY A 310 5.60 25.59 19.73
C GLY A 310 6.88 24.77 19.99
N ILE A 311 6.99 23.59 19.44
CA ILE A 311 8.17 22.72 19.57
C ILE A 311 9.40 23.36 18.93
N GLU A 312 9.27 23.94 17.73
CA GLU A 312 10.37 24.63 17.07
C GLU A 312 10.90 25.79 17.92
N ASN A 313 10.01 26.62 18.47
CA ASN A 313 10.37 27.73 19.34
C ASN A 313 11.07 27.25 20.64
N GLU A 314 10.62 26.16 21.24
CA GLU A 314 11.26 25.57 22.42
C GLU A 314 12.66 25.07 22.10
N ILE A 315 12.83 24.34 20.99
CA ILE A 315 14.13 23.86 20.51
C ILE A 315 15.08 25.01 20.24
N TYR A 316 14.64 26.07 19.54
CA TYR A 316 15.47 27.23 19.26
C TYR A 316 15.89 27.96 20.54
N SER A 317 14.99 28.06 21.50
CA SER A 317 15.31 28.65 22.82
C SER A 317 16.34 27.83 23.59
N GLU A 318 16.18 26.51 23.63
CA GLU A 318 17.12 25.61 24.30
C GLU A 318 18.49 25.59 23.62
N LEU A 319 18.51 25.57 22.28
CA LEU A 319 19.78 25.67 21.53
C LEU A 319 20.48 27.02 21.74
N GLY A 320 19.71 28.10 21.82
CA GLY A 320 20.23 29.43 22.16
C GLY A 320 20.93 29.45 23.53
N ASN A 321 20.24 28.92 24.54
CA ASN A 321 20.76 28.83 25.90
C ASN A 321 22.07 27.98 25.98
N ARG A 322 22.07 26.83 25.33
CA ARG A 322 23.26 25.94 25.25
C ARG A 322 24.42 26.61 24.53
N ARG A 323 24.17 27.41 23.49
CA ARG A 323 25.19 28.14 22.77
C ARG A 323 25.81 29.21 23.64
N GLU A 324 25.02 29.96 24.41
CA GLU A 324 25.50 30.94 25.37
C GLU A 324 26.38 30.32 26.48
N GLU A 325 25.97 29.15 27.00
CA GLU A 325 26.75 28.41 27.98
C GLU A 325 28.12 27.98 27.42
N VAL A 326 28.12 27.44 26.21
CA VAL A 326 29.35 27.03 25.51
C VAL A 326 30.28 28.24 25.26
N ASP A 327 29.71 29.37 24.84
CA ASP A 327 30.51 30.57 24.56
C ASP A 327 31.06 31.19 25.86
N LYS A 328 30.31 31.18 26.97
CA LYS A 328 30.82 31.52 28.31
C LYS A 328 31.99 30.60 28.73
N GLY A 329 31.81 29.29 28.57
CA GLY A 329 32.86 28.33 28.88
C GLY A 329 34.12 28.52 28.03
N LYS A 330 33.99 28.84 26.75
CA LYS A 330 35.14 29.19 25.88
C LYS A 330 35.85 30.45 26.34
N GLU A 331 35.12 31.46 26.79
CA GLU A 331 35.69 32.70 27.28
C GLU A 331 36.42 32.50 28.61
N GLU A 332 35.87 31.73 29.52
CA GLU A 332 36.54 31.35 30.79
C GLU A 332 37.82 30.56 30.52
N PHE A 333 37.77 29.60 29.59
CA PHE A 333 38.94 28.84 29.17
C PHE A 333 40.02 29.74 28.56
N ARG A 334 39.65 30.69 27.69
CA ARG A 334 40.61 31.67 27.14
C ARG A 334 41.26 32.52 28.24
N LYS A 335 40.49 32.99 29.23
CA LYS A 335 41.00 33.73 30.39
C LYS A 335 41.95 32.86 31.20
N TYR A 336 41.61 31.60 31.42
CA TYR A 336 42.48 30.65 32.11
C TYR A 336 43.82 30.44 31.36
N CYS A 337 43.75 30.15 30.06
CA CYS A 337 44.94 29.99 29.22
C CYS A 337 45.83 31.24 29.22
N SER A 338 45.23 32.43 29.08
CA SER A 338 45.97 33.69 29.17
C SER A 338 46.63 33.89 30.53
N GLY A 339 45.97 33.52 31.63
CA GLY A 339 46.55 33.53 32.99
C GLY A 339 47.69 32.53 33.13
N LEU A 340 47.61 31.36 32.55
CA LEU A 340 48.73 30.39 32.53
C LEU A 340 49.92 30.91 31.73
N GLU A 341 49.64 31.48 30.56
CA GLU A 341 50.72 32.07 29.72
C GLU A 341 51.43 33.19 30.40
N LYS A 342 50.72 34.08 31.08
CA LYS A 342 51.32 35.13 31.90
C LYS A 342 52.21 34.55 33.01
N ARG A 343 51.69 33.55 33.75
CA ARG A 343 52.49 32.90 34.81
C ARG A 343 53.72 32.20 34.28
N TYR A 344 53.58 31.52 33.13
CA TYR A 344 54.69 30.88 32.45
C TYR A 344 55.76 31.91 32.03
N ASN A 345 55.35 32.99 31.39
CA ASN A 345 56.29 34.07 30.97
C ASN A 345 56.97 34.77 32.15
N THR A 346 56.21 35.00 33.24
CA THR A 346 56.81 35.57 34.47
C THR A 346 57.90 34.64 35.03
N LYS A 347 57.53 33.32 35.13
CA LYS A 347 58.50 32.35 35.68
C LYS A 347 59.71 32.16 34.77
N LYS A 348 59.53 32.19 33.48
CA LYS A 348 60.60 32.13 32.49
C LYS A 348 61.51 33.33 32.58
N ASN A 349 60.97 34.51 32.79
CA ASN A 349 61.79 35.74 32.99
C ASN A 349 62.52 35.74 34.33
N GLU A 350 61.91 35.22 35.41
CA GLU A 350 62.56 35.01 36.69
C GLU A 350 63.79 34.11 36.56
N ILE A 351 63.59 32.93 35.91
CA ILE A 351 64.66 31.96 35.67
C ILE A 351 65.83 32.63 34.88
N ARG A 352 65.49 33.34 33.79
CA ARG A 352 66.49 34.06 32.98
C ARG A 352 67.25 35.09 33.80
N ALA A 353 66.54 35.84 34.64
CA ALA A 353 67.17 36.80 35.51
C ALA A 353 68.14 36.16 36.56
N GLU A 354 67.75 35.00 37.09
CA GLU A 354 68.54 34.15 37.96
C GLU A 354 69.79 33.61 37.23
N GLU A 355 69.63 33.13 36.01
CA GLU A 355 70.74 32.68 35.16
C GLU A 355 71.71 33.84 34.87
N GLU A 356 71.23 34.98 34.43
CA GLU A 356 72.03 36.15 34.16
C GLU A 356 72.78 36.69 35.44
N HIS A 357 72.13 36.55 36.61
CA HIS A 357 72.74 36.89 37.88
C HIS A 357 73.86 35.88 38.21
N THR A 358 73.58 34.59 38.00
CA THR A 358 74.58 33.54 38.28
C THR A 358 75.77 33.65 37.34
N ASP A 359 75.52 33.92 36.04
CA ASP A 359 76.59 34.13 35.06
C ASP A 359 77.47 35.37 35.45
N ARG A 360 76.80 36.44 35.84
CA ARG A 360 77.57 37.63 36.35
C ARG A 360 78.36 37.32 37.62
N GLU A 361 77.86 36.51 38.54
CA GLU A 361 78.61 36.09 39.74
C GLU A 361 79.81 35.19 39.35
N ILE A 362 79.63 34.30 38.35
CA ILE A 362 80.70 33.45 37.86
C ILE A 362 81.77 34.30 37.18
N GLU A 363 81.41 35.25 36.31
CA GLU A 363 82.31 36.19 35.66
C GLU A 363 83.06 37.05 36.72
N PHE A 364 82.35 37.56 37.71
CA PHE A 364 82.97 38.32 38.80
C PHE A 364 83.97 37.48 39.58
N ARG A 365 83.63 36.19 39.89
CA ARG A 365 84.57 35.27 40.58
C ARG A 365 85.77 34.92 39.72
N HIS A 366 85.60 34.77 38.43
CA HIS A 366 86.67 34.49 37.45
C HIS A 366 87.65 35.70 37.39
N ASN A 367 87.08 36.88 37.22
CA ASN A 367 87.87 38.12 37.18
C ASN A 367 88.61 38.37 38.49
N ILE A 368 88.07 38.04 39.67
CA ILE A 368 88.78 38.11 40.97
C ILE A 368 89.89 37.05 41.05
N GLY A 369 89.65 35.87 40.47
CA GLY A 369 90.63 34.79 40.39
C GLY A 369 91.84 35.19 39.55
N GLU A 370 91.60 35.72 38.35
CA GLU A 370 92.67 36.23 37.48
C GLU A 370 93.46 37.39 38.12
N SER A 371 92.77 38.32 38.75
CA SER A 371 93.44 39.45 39.48
C SER A 371 94.29 38.99 40.66
N LYS A 372 93.95 37.89 41.35
CA LYS A 372 94.75 37.26 42.40
C LYS A 372 95.94 36.52 41.84
N ASP A 373 95.84 35.91 40.68
CA ASP A 373 96.91 35.20 40.01
C ASP A 373 97.93 36.19 39.39
N GLU A 374 97.50 37.39 38.97
CA GLU A 374 98.42 38.48 38.58
C GLU A 374 99.18 39.06 39.77
N ILE A 375 98.55 39.27 40.94
CA ILE A 375 99.17 39.79 42.17
C ILE A 375 100.15 38.77 42.75
N ASN A 376 100.01 37.50 42.55
CA ASN A 376 100.93 36.44 42.98
C ASN A 376 102.11 36.20 42.03
N ARG A 377 102.15 36.90 40.86
CA ARG A 377 103.27 36.81 39.87
C ARG A 377 104.21 38.00 39.91
N GLU A 378 103.97 39.07 40.73
CA GLU A 378 104.92 40.10 41.07
C GLU A 378 105.56 39.74 42.40
#